data_4a21119bf3a6bc9151d29a365f2ec051
#
_entry.id   4a21119bf3a6bc9151d29a365f2ec051
#
_cell.length_a   1.000
_cell.length_b   1.000
_cell.length_c   1.000
_cell.angle_alpha   90.00
_cell.angle_beta   90.00
_cell.angle_gamma   90.00
#
_symmetry.space_group_name_H-M   'P 1'
#
loop_
_entity.id
_entity.type
_entity.pdbx_description
1 polymer ?
#
loop_
_entity_poly.entity_id
_entity_poly.type
_entity_poly.pdbx_seq_one_letter_code
_entity_poly.pdbx_strand_id
1 'polypeptide(L)'
;MALPRFLVDPLDEHGFIQLGEAEAHHGVKVLRLSVGDACVVFDGRGYQAHGKVDSIGKKSMGVTYNSREFEPRDHDGKLHFAIALPKGDRQRNVIEKLVELGVDRLTPIDTHRSVSKLDSDGIERLRRYGIEACKQSHRNRLMQIDPCCSWKNCIQQIQTQSDSCGWVLHPAKSLESIDAPCLATMCISDQVGFLACGSSSSMNGPKETSPFGQSLVFAIGPEGGFTGQEILQAVDSGLKVLDLGERILRVETAVSVAAVLGSLKLSESRSDGSTGSA
;
A
#
# COMPACT_ATOMS: atom_id res chain seq x y z
N MET A 1 -17.44 15.85 14.38
CA MET A 1 -16.15 15.27 14.82
C MET A 1 -16.13 13.82 14.34
N ALA A 2 -15.02 13.31 13.80
CA ALA A 2 -14.94 11.91 13.41
C ALA A 2 -15.00 11.01 14.66
N LEU A 3 -15.67 9.86 14.55
CA LEU A 3 -15.74 8.90 15.67
C LEU A 3 -14.38 8.24 15.91
N PRO A 4 -14.02 8.00 17.17
CA PRO A 4 -12.84 7.22 17.52
C PRO A 4 -12.90 5.81 16.92
N ARG A 5 -11.74 5.29 16.47
CA ARG A 5 -11.64 4.00 15.79
C ARG A 5 -10.66 3.08 16.50
N PHE A 6 -11.03 1.81 16.66
CA PHE A 6 -10.26 0.80 17.36
C PHE A 6 -10.11 -0.45 16.50
N LEU A 7 -8.88 -0.96 16.40
CA LEU A 7 -8.61 -2.24 15.74
C LEU A 7 -8.95 -3.38 16.69
N VAL A 8 -9.67 -4.36 16.18
CA VAL A 8 -10.08 -5.57 16.90
C VAL A 8 -9.89 -6.81 16.03
N ASP A 9 -9.69 -7.97 16.65
CA ASP A 9 -9.60 -9.24 15.93
C ASP A 9 -9.98 -10.40 16.88
N PRO A 10 -11.06 -11.13 16.57
CA PRO A 10 -11.99 -10.98 15.45
C PRO A 10 -13.06 -9.89 15.68
N LEU A 11 -13.80 -9.55 14.61
CA LEU A 11 -15.03 -8.77 14.66
C LEU A 11 -16.20 -9.67 14.21
N ASP A 12 -17.01 -10.14 15.15
CA ASP A 12 -18.17 -10.98 14.90
C ASP A 12 -19.30 -10.18 14.23
N GLU A 13 -20.36 -10.87 13.79
CA GLU A 13 -21.49 -10.20 13.11
C GLU A 13 -22.21 -9.18 14.00
N HIS A 14 -22.31 -9.47 15.28
CA HIS A 14 -22.93 -8.60 16.29
C HIS A 14 -22.42 -8.97 17.68
N GLY A 15 -22.59 -8.07 18.65
CA GLY A 15 -22.34 -8.42 20.04
C GLY A 15 -21.50 -7.41 20.83
N PHE A 16 -20.67 -7.97 21.66
CA PHE A 16 -19.77 -7.25 22.56
C PHE A 16 -18.32 -7.63 22.27
N ILE A 17 -17.45 -6.65 22.27
CA ILE A 17 -16.00 -6.88 22.15
C ILE A 17 -15.25 -6.18 23.26
N GLN A 18 -14.27 -6.88 23.82
CA GLN A 18 -13.35 -6.34 24.80
C GLN A 18 -12.08 -5.87 24.11
N LEU A 19 -11.81 -4.58 24.15
CA LEU A 19 -10.58 -4.02 23.60
C LEU A 19 -9.37 -4.41 24.46
N GLY A 20 -8.26 -4.72 23.80
CA GLY A 20 -6.99 -4.99 24.47
C GLY A 20 -6.44 -3.76 25.20
N GLU A 21 -5.46 -3.98 26.10
CA GLU A 21 -4.92 -2.94 27.01
C GLU A 21 -4.46 -1.67 26.27
N ALA A 22 -3.78 -1.81 25.12
CA ALA A 22 -3.28 -0.68 24.34
C ALA A 22 -4.42 0.19 23.77
N GLU A 23 -5.44 -0.44 23.18
CA GLU A 23 -6.61 0.25 22.61
C GLU A 23 -7.48 0.86 23.72
N ALA A 24 -7.68 0.15 24.82
CA ALA A 24 -8.42 0.65 25.99
C ALA A 24 -7.71 1.86 26.63
N HIS A 25 -6.38 1.80 26.77
CA HIS A 25 -5.59 2.94 27.24
C HIS A 25 -5.74 4.15 26.32
N HIS A 26 -5.65 3.94 24.99
CA HIS A 26 -5.84 5.00 24.01
C HIS A 26 -7.25 5.63 24.13
N GLY A 27 -8.29 4.80 24.17
CA GLY A 27 -9.67 5.26 24.29
C GLY A 27 -9.93 6.08 25.57
N VAL A 28 -9.52 5.54 26.72
CA VAL A 28 -9.82 6.15 28.02
C VAL A 28 -8.89 7.30 28.39
N LYS A 29 -7.57 7.14 28.17
CA LYS A 29 -6.59 8.12 28.65
C LYS A 29 -6.26 9.22 27.64
N VAL A 30 -6.24 8.88 26.35
CA VAL A 30 -5.90 9.84 25.29
C VAL A 30 -7.16 10.51 24.76
N LEU A 31 -8.17 9.71 24.36
CA LEU A 31 -9.42 10.22 23.78
C LEU A 31 -10.46 10.59 24.84
N ARG A 32 -10.27 10.18 26.11
CA ARG A 32 -11.13 10.49 27.26
C ARG A 32 -12.59 10.03 27.07
N LEU A 33 -12.77 8.87 26.45
CA LEU A 33 -14.08 8.29 26.25
C LEU A 33 -14.71 7.85 27.58
N SER A 34 -16.03 7.96 27.63
CA SER A 34 -16.88 7.55 28.74
C SER A 34 -17.86 6.47 28.28
N VAL A 35 -18.47 5.77 29.23
CA VAL A 35 -19.55 4.80 28.93
C VAL A 35 -20.68 5.54 28.22
N GLY A 36 -21.17 4.97 27.11
CA GLY A 36 -22.20 5.55 26.24
C GLY A 36 -21.66 6.30 25.03
N ASP A 37 -20.37 6.65 25.01
CA ASP A 37 -19.76 7.34 23.86
C ASP A 37 -19.72 6.45 22.63
N ALA A 38 -20.00 7.07 21.47
CA ALA A 38 -19.97 6.37 20.19
C ALA A 38 -18.53 6.17 19.68
N CYS A 39 -18.28 5.01 19.09
CA CYS A 39 -17.01 4.66 18.46
C CYS A 39 -17.21 3.71 17.28
N VAL A 40 -16.14 3.44 16.53
CA VAL A 40 -16.11 2.44 15.48
C VAL A 40 -15.08 1.38 15.86
N VAL A 41 -15.41 0.12 15.68
CA VAL A 41 -14.46 -1.00 15.73
C VAL A 41 -14.29 -1.56 14.33
N PHE A 42 -13.08 -1.97 13.96
CA PHE A 42 -12.78 -2.56 12.64
C PHE A 42 -11.74 -3.70 12.76
N ASP A 43 -11.82 -4.69 11.85
CA ASP A 43 -11.03 -5.92 11.95
C ASP A 43 -9.73 -5.93 11.12
N GLY A 44 -9.47 -4.87 10.37
CA GLY A 44 -8.33 -4.84 9.44
C GLY A 44 -8.48 -5.72 8.20
N ARG A 45 -9.63 -6.35 7.98
CA ARG A 45 -9.95 -7.23 6.83
C ARG A 45 -11.02 -6.64 5.92
N GLY A 46 -11.57 -5.47 6.28
CA GLY A 46 -12.57 -4.74 5.51
C GLY A 46 -13.90 -4.59 6.22
N TYR A 47 -14.10 -5.21 7.38
CA TYR A 47 -15.31 -5.05 8.20
C TYR A 47 -15.12 -3.97 9.24
N GLN A 48 -16.19 -3.24 9.50
CA GLN A 48 -16.32 -2.30 10.61
C GLN A 48 -17.70 -2.44 11.28
N ALA A 49 -17.82 -1.94 12.49
CA ALA A 49 -19.08 -1.80 13.19
C ALA A 49 -19.15 -0.48 13.97
N HIS A 50 -20.30 0.18 13.91
CA HIS A 50 -20.63 1.31 14.75
C HIS A 50 -21.09 0.81 16.11
N GLY A 51 -20.40 1.20 17.18
CA GLY A 51 -20.67 0.75 18.53
C GLY A 51 -20.70 1.88 19.54
N LYS A 52 -20.95 1.48 20.78
CA LYS A 52 -20.88 2.36 21.95
C LYS A 52 -20.02 1.73 23.02
N VAL A 53 -19.29 2.57 23.74
CA VAL A 53 -18.56 2.13 24.93
C VAL A 53 -19.58 1.63 25.96
N ASP A 54 -19.49 0.35 26.31
CA ASP A 54 -20.37 -0.32 27.26
C ASP A 54 -19.79 -0.29 28.67
N SER A 55 -18.50 -0.54 28.80
CA SER A 55 -17.83 -0.62 30.08
C SER A 55 -16.38 -0.15 30.01
N ILE A 56 -15.89 0.41 31.11
CA ILE A 56 -14.50 0.86 31.26
C ILE A 56 -13.92 0.23 32.53
N GLY A 57 -12.91 -0.61 32.36
CA GLY A 57 -12.15 -1.20 33.42
C GLY A 57 -10.80 -0.54 33.62
N LYS A 58 -9.97 -1.08 34.53
CA LYS A 58 -8.63 -0.54 34.82
C LYS A 58 -7.69 -0.59 33.61
N LYS A 59 -7.79 -1.65 32.78
CA LYS A 59 -6.95 -1.92 31.60
C LYS A 59 -7.77 -2.46 30.43
N SER A 60 -9.06 -2.20 30.39
CA SER A 60 -9.97 -2.74 29.40
C SER A 60 -11.08 -1.75 29.10
N MET A 61 -11.63 -1.84 27.89
CA MET A 61 -12.81 -1.09 27.46
C MET A 61 -13.69 -2.03 26.64
N GLY A 62 -14.95 -2.17 27.05
CA GLY A 62 -15.95 -2.95 26.34
C GLY A 62 -16.70 -2.08 25.33
N VAL A 63 -16.99 -2.61 24.17
CA VAL A 63 -17.79 -1.97 23.13
C VAL A 63 -18.91 -2.92 22.70
N THR A 64 -20.16 -2.43 22.72
CA THR A 64 -21.31 -3.12 22.13
C THR A 64 -21.64 -2.55 20.78
N TYR A 65 -22.03 -3.42 19.83
CA TYR A 65 -22.46 -3.05 18.47
C TYR A 65 -23.56 -4.01 17.97
N ASN A 66 -24.40 -3.55 17.03
CA ASN A 66 -25.54 -4.33 16.56
C ASN A 66 -25.21 -5.21 15.34
N SER A 67 -24.41 -4.70 14.40
CA SER A 67 -24.02 -5.41 13.19
C SER A 67 -22.72 -4.88 12.67
N ARG A 68 -21.96 -5.74 11.97
CA ARG A 68 -20.82 -5.33 11.16
C ARG A 68 -21.24 -5.10 9.72
N GLU A 69 -20.51 -4.25 9.05
CA GLU A 69 -20.65 -3.97 7.62
C GLU A 69 -19.32 -4.15 6.89
N PHE A 70 -19.35 -4.61 5.64
CA PHE A 70 -18.17 -4.74 4.82
C PHE A 70 -17.94 -3.46 4.02
N GLU A 71 -16.94 -2.70 4.39
CA GLU A 71 -16.57 -1.42 3.77
C GLU A 71 -15.04 -1.27 3.73
N PRO A 72 -14.33 -1.99 2.84
CA PRO A 72 -12.86 -2.01 2.82
C PRO A 72 -12.25 -0.65 2.44
N ARG A 73 -12.92 0.16 1.61
CA ARG A 73 -12.46 1.44 1.07
C ARG A 73 -11.15 1.33 0.28
N ASP A 74 -11.00 0.23 -0.44
CA ASP A 74 -9.85 -0.08 -1.27
C ASP A 74 -10.17 0.00 -2.76
N HIS A 75 -9.14 -0.09 -3.59
CA HIS A 75 -9.26 -0.28 -5.03
C HIS A 75 -9.68 -1.72 -5.38
N ASP A 76 -10.18 -1.93 -6.58
CA ASP A 76 -10.54 -3.27 -7.07
C ASP A 76 -9.30 -4.12 -7.42
N GLY A 77 -8.15 -3.48 -7.70
CA GLY A 77 -6.86 -4.12 -7.94
C GLY A 77 -5.95 -4.08 -6.73
N LYS A 78 -4.70 -4.51 -6.91
CA LYS A 78 -3.69 -4.57 -5.86
C LYS A 78 -2.54 -3.62 -6.14
N LEU A 79 -2.19 -2.80 -5.15
CA LEU A 79 -1.00 -1.95 -5.18
C LEU A 79 0.07 -2.52 -4.25
N HIS A 80 1.19 -2.91 -4.82
CA HIS A 80 2.36 -3.40 -4.10
C HIS A 80 3.53 -2.46 -4.27
N PHE A 81 4.16 -2.06 -3.18
CA PHE A 81 5.34 -1.21 -3.17
C PHE A 81 6.55 -1.94 -2.59
N ALA A 82 7.65 -1.98 -3.34
CA ALA A 82 8.96 -2.45 -2.89
C ALA A 82 9.85 -1.23 -2.66
N ILE A 83 10.17 -0.89 -1.40
CA ILE A 83 10.78 0.40 -1.06
C ILE A 83 12.04 0.22 -0.23
N ALA A 84 13.15 0.83 -0.67
CA ALA A 84 14.29 1.08 0.20
C ALA A 84 13.97 2.26 1.14
N LEU A 85 13.49 1.94 2.34
CA LEU A 85 12.94 2.92 3.27
C LEU A 85 14.00 3.91 3.78
N PRO A 86 13.67 5.19 3.94
CA PRO A 86 14.54 6.20 4.54
C PRO A 86 14.78 5.91 6.03
N LYS A 87 15.70 6.64 6.67
CA LYS A 87 15.93 6.57 8.12
C LYS A 87 14.95 7.45 8.92
N GLY A 88 14.72 7.03 10.18
CA GLY A 88 14.06 7.84 11.19
C GLY A 88 12.59 8.11 10.90
N ASP A 89 12.12 9.29 11.30
CA ASP A 89 10.70 9.69 11.27
C ASP A 89 10.10 9.72 9.86
N ARG A 90 10.92 9.81 8.81
CA ARG A 90 10.45 9.74 7.42
C ARG A 90 9.83 8.39 7.07
N GLN A 91 10.20 7.30 7.77
CA GLN A 91 9.54 6.00 7.59
C GLN A 91 8.05 6.10 7.92
N ARG A 92 7.72 6.80 9.02
CA ARG A 92 6.32 7.01 9.40
C ARG A 92 5.55 7.73 8.30
N ASN A 93 6.09 8.81 7.75
CA ASN A 93 5.44 9.56 6.66
C ASN A 93 5.21 8.68 5.42
N VAL A 94 6.17 7.80 5.07
CA VAL A 94 6.01 6.85 3.95
C VAL A 94 4.85 5.90 4.24
N ILE A 95 4.79 5.29 5.42
CA ILE A 95 3.72 4.36 5.80
C ILE A 95 2.35 5.05 5.78
N GLU A 96 2.24 6.24 6.37
CA GLU A 96 1.00 7.01 6.38
C GLU A 96 0.51 7.26 4.94
N LYS A 97 1.38 7.71 4.02
CA LYS A 97 1.00 7.95 2.62
C LYS A 97 0.61 6.67 1.89
N LEU A 98 1.31 5.56 2.10
CA LEU A 98 0.94 4.28 1.49
C LEU A 98 -0.46 3.83 1.94
N VAL A 99 -0.77 3.93 3.22
CA VAL A 99 -2.08 3.55 3.77
C VAL A 99 -3.18 4.48 3.29
N GLU A 100 -2.99 5.81 3.36
CA GLU A 100 -3.94 6.83 2.90
C GLU A 100 -4.29 6.67 1.42
N LEU A 101 -3.31 6.27 0.60
CA LEU A 101 -3.47 6.09 -0.85
C LEU A 101 -3.86 4.65 -1.24
N GLY A 102 -4.26 3.83 -0.28
CA GLY A 102 -4.87 2.53 -0.55
C GLY A 102 -3.89 1.43 -0.96
N VAL A 103 -2.58 1.57 -0.68
CA VAL A 103 -1.61 0.51 -0.98
C VAL A 103 -1.91 -0.74 -0.16
N ASP A 104 -1.90 -1.91 -0.83
CA ASP A 104 -2.22 -3.20 -0.20
C ASP A 104 -1.02 -3.85 0.46
N ARG A 105 0.16 -3.70 -0.15
CA ARG A 105 1.37 -4.40 0.30
C ARG A 105 2.61 -3.55 0.20
N LEU A 106 3.42 -3.59 1.25
CA LEU A 106 4.76 -3.01 1.29
C LEU A 106 5.78 -4.11 1.54
N THR A 107 6.78 -4.21 0.67
CA THR A 107 7.99 -5.01 0.89
C THR A 107 9.18 -4.06 1.09
N PRO A 108 9.68 -3.87 2.31
CA PRO A 108 10.93 -3.17 2.53
C PRO A 108 12.09 -3.91 1.84
N ILE A 109 12.91 -3.18 1.08
CA ILE A 109 14.04 -3.77 0.35
C ILE A 109 15.37 -3.22 0.83
N ASP A 110 16.38 -4.10 0.83
CA ASP A 110 17.78 -3.74 1.03
C ASP A 110 18.49 -3.74 -0.33
N THR A 111 19.01 -2.58 -0.72
CA THR A 111 19.71 -2.30 -1.97
C THR A 111 21.15 -1.90 -1.68
N HIS A 112 21.99 -1.84 -2.69
CA HIS A 112 23.42 -1.49 -2.53
C HIS A 112 23.64 -0.14 -1.81
N ARG A 113 22.72 0.83 -2.02
CA ARG A 113 22.82 2.17 -1.43
C ARG A 113 21.80 2.41 -0.30
N SER A 114 21.20 1.35 0.23
CA SER A 114 20.28 1.46 1.36
C SER A 114 20.99 2.00 2.59
N VAL A 115 20.37 2.97 3.24
CA VAL A 115 20.89 3.60 4.46
C VAL A 115 20.24 3.08 5.73
N SER A 116 19.14 2.33 5.61
CA SER A 116 18.36 1.76 6.72
C SER A 116 18.29 0.25 6.57
N LYS A 117 18.68 -0.46 7.62
CA LYS A 117 18.42 -1.90 7.75
C LYS A 117 17.30 -2.07 8.74
N LEU A 118 16.28 -2.83 8.35
CA LEU A 118 15.12 -3.12 9.18
C LEU A 118 15.23 -4.54 9.72
N ASP A 119 15.22 -4.63 11.04
CA ASP A 119 15.05 -5.87 11.79
C ASP A 119 13.56 -6.13 12.08
N SER A 120 13.27 -7.19 12.83
CA SER A 120 11.92 -7.54 13.25
C SER A 120 11.21 -6.41 14.00
N ASP A 121 11.92 -5.74 14.89
CA ASP A 121 11.36 -4.65 15.71
C ASP A 121 11.04 -3.42 14.85
N GLY A 122 11.89 -3.17 13.84
CA GLY A 122 11.64 -2.16 12.82
C GLY A 122 10.35 -2.45 12.05
N ILE A 123 10.14 -3.69 11.61
CA ILE A 123 8.91 -4.11 10.90
C ILE A 123 7.68 -3.96 11.80
N GLU A 124 7.75 -4.38 13.06
CA GLU A 124 6.63 -4.22 14.01
C GLU A 124 6.31 -2.73 14.28
N ARG A 125 7.31 -1.87 14.29
CA ARG A 125 7.11 -0.42 14.36
C ARG A 125 6.38 0.12 13.14
N LEU A 126 6.73 -0.33 11.91
CA LEU A 126 6.03 0.06 10.68
C LEU A 126 4.56 -0.42 10.70
N ARG A 127 4.29 -1.63 11.17
CA ARG A 127 2.92 -2.15 11.32
C ARG A 127 2.09 -1.28 12.26
N ARG A 128 2.65 -0.84 13.38
CA ARG A 128 1.96 0.10 14.29
C ARG A 128 1.64 1.43 13.60
N TYR A 129 2.56 1.99 12.81
CA TYR A 129 2.27 3.19 12.01
C TYR A 129 1.14 2.94 11.01
N GLY A 130 1.11 1.77 10.37
CA GLY A 130 0.04 1.36 9.46
C GLY A 130 -1.33 1.29 10.14
N ILE A 131 -1.41 0.73 11.34
CA ILE A 131 -2.65 0.68 12.14
C ILE A 131 -3.15 2.09 12.46
N GLU A 132 -2.26 2.96 12.95
CA GLU A 132 -2.66 4.34 13.26
C GLU A 132 -3.09 5.11 12.01
N ALA A 133 -2.43 4.91 10.87
CA ALA A 133 -2.82 5.50 9.60
C ALA A 133 -4.21 4.99 9.13
N CYS A 134 -4.53 3.69 9.32
CA CYS A 134 -5.85 3.14 9.03
C CYS A 134 -6.95 3.78 9.90
N LYS A 135 -6.67 4.02 11.18
CA LYS A 135 -7.61 4.74 12.06
C LYS A 135 -7.89 6.16 11.56
N GLN A 136 -6.85 6.88 11.13
CA GLN A 136 -6.97 8.27 10.66
C GLN A 136 -7.61 8.41 9.28
N SER A 137 -7.25 7.51 8.34
CA SER A 137 -7.78 7.51 6.96
C SER A 137 -9.13 6.83 6.83
N HIS A 138 -9.65 6.24 7.92
CA HIS A 138 -10.88 5.44 7.94
C HIS A 138 -10.81 4.18 7.06
N ARG A 139 -9.64 3.70 6.71
CA ARG A 139 -9.45 2.47 5.97
C ARG A 139 -9.70 1.26 6.88
N ASN A 140 -10.50 0.30 6.43
CA ASN A 140 -10.86 -0.88 7.21
C ASN A 140 -10.02 -2.12 6.88
N ARG A 141 -9.08 -2.00 5.92
CA ARG A 141 -8.13 -3.07 5.59
C ARG A 141 -6.72 -2.64 5.92
N LEU A 142 -6.01 -3.48 6.68
CA LEU A 142 -4.61 -3.24 7.00
C LEU A 142 -3.73 -3.50 5.77
N MET A 143 -2.77 -2.61 5.55
CA MET A 143 -1.69 -2.83 4.58
C MET A 143 -0.79 -3.97 5.08
N GLN A 144 -0.54 -4.96 4.23
CA GLN A 144 0.44 -6.00 4.51
C GLN A 144 1.86 -5.41 4.47
N ILE A 145 2.64 -5.66 5.52
CA ILE A 145 4.06 -5.26 5.57
C ILE A 145 4.89 -6.52 5.72
N ASP A 146 5.68 -6.82 4.68
CA ASP A 146 6.54 -7.98 4.62
C ASP A 146 7.82 -7.80 5.45
N PRO A 147 8.52 -8.88 5.79
CA PRO A 147 9.90 -8.81 6.24
C PRO A 147 10.79 -8.12 5.20
N CYS A 148 11.84 -7.42 5.66
CA CYS A 148 12.83 -6.82 4.77
C CYS A 148 13.57 -7.91 3.98
N CYS A 149 13.73 -7.73 2.68
CA CYS A 149 14.46 -8.66 1.84
C CYS A 149 15.49 -7.96 0.94
N SER A 150 16.46 -8.70 0.41
CA SER A 150 17.40 -8.17 -0.57
C SER A 150 16.71 -7.83 -1.88
N TRP A 151 17.26 -6.85 -2.62
CA TRP A 151 16.76 -6.49 -3.96
C TRP A 151 16.59 -7.70 -4.87
N LYS A 152 17.59 -8.58 -4.90
CA LYS A 152 17.55 -9.81 -5.70
C LYS A 152 16.35 -10.70 -5.35
N ASN A 153 16.10 -10.93 -4.06
CA ASN A 153 14.97 -11.75 -3.63
C ASN A 153 13.64 -11.08 -3.95
N CYS A 154 13.55 -9.76 -3.82
CA CYS A 154 12.35 -9.00 -4.16
C CYS A 154 11.99 -9.17 -5.64
N ILE A 155 12.95 -9.00 -6.56
CA ILE A 155 12.72 -9.20 -7.99
C ILE A 155 12.21 -10.62 -8.29
N GLN A 156 12.83 -11.65 -7.70
CA GLN A 156 12.39 -13.02 -7.88
C GLN A 156 10.95 -13.24 -7.43
N GLN A 157 10.54 -12.64 -6.31
CA GLN A 157 9.16 -12.70 -5.84
C GLN A 157 8.18 -11.99 -6.81
N ILE A 158 8.57 -10.85 -7.37
CA ILE A 158 7.75 -10.13 -8.36
C ILE A 158 7.57 -10.97 -9.63
N GLN A 159 8.63 -11.61 -10.12
CA GLN A 159 8.58 -12.47 -11.31
C GLN A 159 7.62 -13.66 -11.17
N THR A 160 7.43 -14.17 -9.96
CA THR A 160 6.51 -15.30 -9.72
C THR A 160 5.03 -14.90 -9.72
N GLN A 161 4.73 -13.59 -9.77
CA GLN A 161 3.36 -13.07 -9.80
C GLN A 161 2.90 -12.89 -11.26
N SER A 162 2.25 -13.90 -11.82
CA SER A 162 1.88 -13.98 -13.25
C SER A 162 1.01 -12.84 -13.77
N ASP A 163 0.24 -12.16 -12.92
CA ASP A 163 -0.73 -11.12 -13.31
C ASP A 163 -0.31 -9.71 -12.85
N SER A 164 0.99 -9.48 -12.64
CA SER A 164 1.49 -8.19 -12.16
C SER A 164 2.19 -7.39 -13.26
N CYS A 165 1.90 -6.08 -13.32
CA CYS A 165 2.72 -5.12 -14.05
C CYS A 165 3.64 -4.41 -13.07
N GLY A 166 4.94 -4.36 -13.35
CA GLY A 166 5.93 -3.80 -12.45
C GLY A 166 6.73 -2.64 -13.06
N TRP A 167 7.03 -1.66 -12.21
CA TRP A 167 7.89 -0.51 -12.56
C TRP A 167 8.97 -0.31 -11.51
N VAL A 168 10.17 0.04 -11.98
CA VAL A 168 11.25 0.55 -11.15
C VAL A 168 11.37 2.06 -11.39
N LEU A 169 11.26 2.85 -10.33
CA LEU A 169 11.35 4.31 -10.40
C LEU A 169 12.81 4.74 -10.50
N HIS A 170 13.16 5.37 -11.62
CA HIS A 170 14.53 5.84 -11.85
C HIS A 170 14.56 7.04 -12.81
N PRO A 171 15.35 8.11 -12.54
CA PRO A 171 15.47 9.25 -13.45
C PRO A 171 16.07 8.84 -14.81
N ALA A 172 15.42 9.22 -15.92
CA ALA A 172 15.88 8.88 -17.27
C ALA A 172 17.30 9.33 -17.56
N LYS A 173 17.67 10.55 -17.15
CA LYS A 173 19.02 11.11 -17.32
C LYS A 173 20.14 10.25 -16.70
N SER A 174 19.82 9.49 -15.66
CA SER A 174 20.78 8.59 -15.02
C SER A 174 20.98 7.28 -15.79
N LEU A 175 20.12 6.97 -16.76
CA LEU A 175 20.21 5.78 -17.60
C LEU A 175 21.23 5.93 -18.74
N GLU A 176 21.55 7.16 -19.16
CA GLU A 176 22.55 7.42 -20.21
C GLU A 176 23.94 6.87 -19.86
N SER A 177 24.23 6.68 -18.58
CA SER A 177 25.45 6.06 -18.07
C SER A 177 25.39 4.53 -17.99
N ILE A 178 24.21 3.93 -18.27
CA ILE A 178 24.00 2.48 -18.25
C ILE A 178 24.07 2.00 -19.70
N ASP A 179 25.12 1.25 -20.02
CA ASP A 179 25.33 0.68 -21.36
C ASP A 179 24.32 -0.47 -21.59
N ALA A 180 23.07 -0.08 -21.90
CA ALA A 180 21.99 -1.02 -22.17
C ALA A 180 21.10 -0.49 -23.32
N PRO A 181 21.20 -1.08 -24.51
CA PRO A 181 20.50 -0.60 -25.71
C PRO A 181 18.99 -0.80 -25.69
N CYS A 182 18.40 -1.32 -24.61
CA CYS A 182 16.99 -1.74 -24.58
C CYS A 182 16.17 -1.14 -23.42
N LEU A 183 16.63 -0.04 -22.77
CA LEU A 183 15.88 0.59 -21.69
C LEU A 183 14.77 1.50 -22.25
N ALA A 184 13.58 0.94 -22.50
CA ALA A 184 12.39 1.75 -22.77
C ALA A 184 11.96 2.45 -21.48
N THR A 185 12.29 3.73 -21.35
CA THR A 185 11.86 4.58 -20.24
C THR A 185 10.48 5.13 -20.54
N MET A 186 9.55 4.95 -19.60
CA MET A 186 8.24 5.61 -19.65
C MET A 186 8.33 6.90 -18.84
N CYS A 187 8.17 8.05 -19.49
CA CYS A 187 8.04 9.33 -18.80
C CYS A 187 6.59 9.56 -18.37
N ILE A 188 6.42 10.28 -17.26
CA ILE A 188 5.08 10.68 -16.80
C ILE A 188 4.35 11.56 -17.83
N SER A 189 5.11 12.26 -18.70
CA SER A 189 4.58 13.02 -19.84
C SER A 189 3.91 12.13 -20.89
N ASP A 190 4.29 10.86 -20.97
CA ASP A 190 3.72 9.87 -21.88
C ASP A 190 2.54 9.15 -21.21
N GLN A 191 1.68 9.92 -20.51
CA GLN A 191 0.58 9.42 -19.69
C GLN A 191 -0.30 8.39 -20.42
N VAL A 192 -0.47 8.53 -21.73
CA VAL A 192 -1.18 7.56 -22.58
C VAL A 192 -0.47 6.19 -22.53
N GLY A 193 0.85 6.15 -22.52
CA GLY A 193 1.63 4.92 -22.45
C GLY A 193 1.60 4.24 -21.07
N PHE A 194 1.60 5.01 -19.98
CA PHE A 194 1.49 4.46 -18.62
C PHE A 194 0.12 3.83 -18.40
N LEU A 195 -0.94 4.52 -18.81
CA LEU A 195 -2.32 4.05 -18.69
C LEU A 195 -2.62 2.91 -19.67
N ALA A 196 -1.98 2.89 -20.85
CA ALA A 196 -2.19 1.85 -21.87
C ALA A 196 -1.42 0.54 -21.67
N CYS A 197 -0.63 0.40 -20.59
CA CYS A 197 0.13 -0.84 -20.31
C CYS A 197 -0.78 -1.98 -19.80
N GLY A 198 -1.71 -2.39 -20.60
CA GLY A 198 -2.61 -3.52 -20.36
C GLY A 198 -3.05 -4.21 -21.64
N SER A 199 -2.63 -3.69 -22.79
CA SER A 199 -3.01 -4.25 -24.08
C SER A 199 -1.80 -4.41 -24.99
N SER A 200 -0.86 -5.29 -24.67
CA SER A 200 0.01 -5.86 -25.68
C SER A 200 -0.75 -6.95 -26.41
N SER A 201 -1.44 -6.49 -27.45
CA SER A 201 -1.65 -7.18 -28.72
C SER A 201 -1.64 -8.70 -28.72
N SER A 202 -2.83 -9.28 -28.67
CA SER A 202 -3.20 -10.30 -29.64
C SER A 202 -4.62 -9.98 -30.06
N MET A 203 -4.80 -9.50 -31.26
CA MET A 203 -6.12 -9.46 -31.91
C MET A 203 -6.63 -10.90 -32.01
N ASN A 204 -7.89 -11.10 -31.60
CA ASN A 204 -8.71 -12.30 -31.71
C ASN A 204 -8.62 -13.31 -30.56
N GLY A 205 -9.34 -13.00 -29.48
CA GLY A 205 -9.83 -13.92 -28.48
C GLY A 205 -10.76 -13.19 -27.52
N PRO A 206 -11.82 -13.82 -26.99
CA PRO A 206 -12.63 -13.17 -25.94
C PRO A 206 -11.74 -12.83 -24.76
N LYS A 207 -11.74 -11.54 -24.34
CA LYS A 207 -11.06 -11.08 -23.13
C LYS A 207 -11.70 -11.77 -21.93
N GLU A 208 -11.09 -12.84 -21.44
CA GLU A 208 -11.38 -13.32 -20.10
C GLU A 208 -10.84 -12.26 -19.12
N THR A 209 -11.71 -11.41 -18.63
CA THR A 209 -11.43 -10.53 -17.51
C THR A 209 -11.24 -11.42 -16.29
N SER A 210 -9.99 -11.57 -15.83
CA SER A 210 -9.70 -12.24 -14.57
C SER A 210 -10.53 -11.57 -13.47
N PRO A 211 -11.28 -12.33 -12.65
CA PRO A 211 -12.06 -11.79 -11.53
C PRO A 211 -11.19 -11.25 -10.39
N PHE A 212 -9.87 -11.44 -10.46
CA PHE A 212 -8.89 -10.88 -9.55
C PHE A 212 -8.18 -9.72 -10.26
N GLY A 213 -8.49 -8.51 -9.83
CA GLY A 213 -7.99 -7.27 -10.40
C GLY A 213 -6.46 -7.28 -10.62
N GLN A 214 -6.02 -6.51 -11.63
CA GLN A 214 -4.62 -6.33 -12.02
C GLN A 214 -3.77 -5.92 -10.81
N SER A 215 -2.63 -6.57 -10.61
CA SER A 215 -1.66 -6.19 -9.58
C SER A 215 -0.60 -5.25 -10.17
N LEU A 216 -0.40 -4.10 -9.54
CA LEU A 216 0.63 -3.13 -9.93
C LEU A 216 1.73 -3.09 -8.88
N VAL A 217 2.98 -3.22 -9.34
CA VAL A 217 4.16 -3.22 -8.47
C VAL A 217 5.05 -2.03 -8.78
N PHE A 218 5.41 -1.26 -7.75
CA PHE A 218 6.33 -0.12 -7.86
C PHE A 218 7.55 -0.33 -6.97
N ALA A 219 8.75 -0.32 -7.57
CA ALA A 219 10.01 -0.40 -6.86
C ALA A 219 10.64 0.99 -6.74
N ILE A 220 10.95 1.41 -5.51
CA ILE A 220 11.51 2.74 -5.21
C ILE A 220 12.82 2.56 -4.43
N GLY A 221 13.90 3.08 -5.01
CA GLY A 221 15.24 3.05 -4.42
C GLY A 221 15.42 4.01 -3.25
N PRO A 222 16.58 3.94 -2.57
CA PRO A 222 16.97 4.88 -1.53
C PRO A 222 17.29 6.26 -2.12
N GLU A 223 17.60 7.24 -1.27
CA GLU A 223 17.98 8.60 -1.71
C GLU A 223 19.18 8.60 -2.70
N GLY A 224 20.09 7.64 -2.59
CA GLY A 224 21.18 7.45 -3.54
C GLY A 224 20.78 6.77 -4.85
N GLY A 225 19.50 6.39 -5.00
CA GLY A 225 18.96 5.65 -6.14
C GLY A 225 19.46 4.20 -6.23
N PHE A 226 18.96 3.47 -7.21
CA PHE A 226 19.48 2.16 -7.58
C PHE A 226 20.82 2.30 -8.32
N THR A 227 21.66 1.28 -8.26
CA THR A 227 22.83 1.16 -9.13
C THR A 227 22.41 0.75 -10.54
N GLY A 228 23.28 0.98 -11.56
CA GLY A 228 23.02 0.51 -12.93
C GLY A 228 22.76 -0.99 -12.99
N GLN A 229 23.53 -1.77 -12.22
CA GLN A 229 23.34 -3.23 -12.16
C GLN A 229 21.98 -3.62 -11.57
N GLU A 230 21.50 -2.92 -10.54
CA GLU A 230 20.17 -3.16 -9.97
C GLU A 230 19.05 -2.82 -10.94
N ILE A 231 19.20 -1.76 -11.73
CA ILE A 231 18.25 -1.41 -12.80
C ILE A 231 18.23 -2.48 -13.89
N LEU A 232 19.41 -2.93 -14.36
CA LEU A 232 19.48 -4.00 -15.36
C LEU A 232 18.79 -5.27 -14.85
N GLN A 233 19.05 -5.68 -13.61
CA GLN A 233 18.36 -6.82 -13.00
C GLN A 233 16.84 -6.66 -12.98
N ALA A 234 16.33 -5.45 -12.69
CA ALA A 234 14.89 -5.17 -12.73
C ALA A 234 14.32 -5.35 -14.14
N VAL A 235 14.97 -4.78 -15.14
CA VAL A 235 14.52 -4.84 -16.55
C VAL A 235 14.59 -6.28 -17.09
N ASP A 236 15.67 -7.00 -16.84
CA ASP A 236 15.82 -8.42 -17.20
C ASP A 236 14.72 -9.28 -16.54
N SER A 237 14.18 -8.82 -15.42
CA SER A 237 13.10 -9.46 -14.69
C SER A 237 11.70 -9.03 -15.15
N GLY A 238 11.62 -8.20 -16.19
CA GLY A 238 10.36 -7.76 -16.79
C GLY A 238 9.77 -6.48 -16.19
N LEU A 239 10.45 -5.81 -15.22
CA LEU A 239 10.02 -4.51 -14.75
C LEU A 239 10.36 -3.43 -15.81
N LYS A 240 9.49 -2.44 -15.92
CA LYS A 240 9.70 -1.26 -16.78
C LYS A 240 10.30 -0.13 -15.97
N VAL A 241 11.08 0.73 -16.59
CA VAL A 241 11.58 1.94 -15.93
C VAL A 241 10.52 3.03 -16.02
N LEU A 242 10.20 3.66 -14.88
CA LEU A 242 9.29 4.80 -14.78
C LEU A 242 10.05 6.03 -14.29
N ASP A 243 10.08 7.07 -15.13
CA ASP A 243 10.62 8.38 -14.78
C ASP A 243 9.48 9.32 -14.35
N LEU A 244 9.59 9.88 -13.15
CA LEU A 244 8.62 10.82 -12.59
C LEU A 244 8.94 12.30 -12.93
N GLY A 245 9.80 12.54 -13.92
CA GLY A 245 10.15 13.86 -14.44
C GLY A 245 11.53 14.34 -14.00
N GLU A 246 11.89 15.54 -14.42
CA GLU A 246 13.27 16.07 -14.35
C GLU A 246 13.81 16.33 -12.94
N ARG A 247 12.93 16.45 -11.96
CA ARG A 247 13.31 16.76 -10.57
C ARG A 247 13.58 15.49 -9.77
N ILE A 248 14.65 15.53 -8.97
CA ILE A 248 14.90 14.46 -7.99
C ILE A 248 13.85 14.57 -6.88
N LEU A 249 13.03 13.56 -6.76
CA LEU A 249 12.00 13.46 -5.72
C LEU A 249 12.56 12.76 -4.48
N ARG A 250 12.14 13.20 -3.31
CA ARG A 250 12.33 12.40 -2.08
C ARG A 250 11.49 11.14 -2.14
N VAL A 251 11.89 10.09 -1.41
CA VAL A 251 11.19 8.79 -1.38
C VAL A 251 9.71 8.97 -1.07
N GLU A 252 9.35 9.74 -0.05
CA GLU A 252 7.96 10.00 0.34
C GLU A 252 7.13 10.70 -0.76
N THR A 253 7.77 11.56 -1.56
CA THR A 253 7.11 12.21 -2.70
C THR A 253 6.95 11.23 -3.86
N ALA A 254 7.99 10.45 -4.18
CA ALA A 254 7.93 9.43 -5.22
C ALA A 254 6.86 8.38 -4.92
N VAL A 255 6.76 7.94 -3.66
CA VAL A 255 5.71 7.04 -3.16
C VAL A 255 4.32 7.61 -3.43
N SER A 256 4.09 8.88 -3.05
CA SER A 256 2.78 9.52 -3.21
C SER A 256 2.37 9.62 -4.69
N VAL A 257 3.29 10.04 -5.55
CA VAL A 257 3.04 10.14 -7.00
C VAL A 257 2.75 8.77 -7.61
N ALA A 258 3.59 7.76 -7.33
CA ALA A 258 3.40 6.42 -7.86
C ALA A 258 2.10 5.76 -7.36
N ALA A 259 1.72 5.98 -6.09
CA ALA A 259 0.48 5.44 -5.54
C ALA A 259 -0.76 6.07 -6.21
N VAL A 260 -0.75 7.39 -6.43
CA VAL A 260 -1.85 8.07 -7.15
C VAL A 260 -1.96 7.55 -8.59
N LEU A 261 -0.84 7.43 -9.31
CA LEU A 261 -0.82 6.89 -10.68
C LEU A 261 -1.34 5.45 -10.72
N GLY A 262 -0.93 4.61 -9.78
CA GLY A 262 -1.41 3.24 -9.66
C GLY A 262 -2.90 3.18 -9.37
N SER A 263 -3.40 4.01 -8.45
CA SER A 263 -4.82 4.11 -8.11
C SER A 263 -5.68 4.52 -9.30
N LEU A 264 -5.24 5.52 -10.08
CA LEU A 264 -5.93 5.97 -11.28
C LEU A 264 -6.00 4.83 -12.31
N LYS A 265 -4.89 4.13 -12.54
CA LYS A 265 -4.87 3.00 -13.47
C LYS A 265 -5.83 1.88 -13.07
N LEU A 266 -5.90 1.53 -11.80
CA LEU A 266 -6.84 0.52 -11.30
C LEU A 266 -8.30 0.97 -11.42
N SER A 267 -8.57 2.27 -11.29
CA SER A 267 -9.93 2.82 -11.43
C SER A 267 -10.44 2.82 -12.88
N GLU A 268 -9.56 2.99 -13.87
CA GLU A 268 -9.93 2.98 -15.31
C GLU A 268 -10.39 1.60 -15.79
N SER A 269 -9.84 0.52 -15.24
CA SER A 269 -10.28 -0.84 -15.57
C SER A 269 -11.76 -1.11 -15.20
N ARG A 270 -12.37 -0.25 -14.39
CA ARG A 270 -13.77 -0.33 -13.95
C ARG A 270 -14.74 0.26 -14.98
N SER A 271 -14.33 1.31 -15.70
CA SER A 271 -15.20 2.02 -16.66
C SER A 271 -15.48 1.22 -17.93
N ASP A 272 -14.57 0.35 -18.34
CA ASP A 272 -14.72 -0.47 -19.56
C ASP A 272 -15.64 -1.69 -19.37
N GLY A 273 -15.97 -2.06 -18.14
CA GLY A 273 -16.84 -3.20 -17.81
C GLY A 273 -18.33 -2.87 -17.68
N SER A 274 -18.72 -1.59 -17.61
CA SER A 274 -20.08 -1.17 -17.27
C SER A 274 -20.96 -0.72 -18.44
N THR A 275 -20.46 -0.73 -19.69
CA THR A 275 -21.23 -0.30 -20.88
C THR A 275 -21.89 -1.44 -21.69
N GLY A 276 -22.13 -2.60 -21.05
CA GLY A 276 -22.66 -3.80 -21.70
C GLY A 276 -23.91 -4.39 -21.07
N SER A 277 -24.92 -3.58 -20.68
CA SER A 277 -26.30 -4.08 -20.47
C SER A 277 -27.29 -2.93 -20.44
N ALA A 278 -27.85 -2.61 -21.57
CA ALA A 278 -29.16 -1.96 -21.76
C ALA A 278 -29.96 -2.76 -22.77
#